data_eb32b59c2097f9c3dffe15f43c014997
#
_entry.id   eb32b59c2097f9c3dffe15f43c014997
#
_cell.length_a   1.000
_cell.length_b   1.000
_cell.length_c   1.000
_cell.angle_alpha   90.00
_cell.angle_beta   90.00
_cell.angle_gamma   90.00
#
_symmetry.space_group_name_H-M   'P 1'
#
loop_
_entity.id
_entity.type
_entity.pdbx_description
1 polymer ?
#
loop_
_entity_poly.entity_id
_entity_poly.type
_entity_poly.pdbx_seq_one_letter_code
_entity_poly.pdbx_strand_id
1 'polypeptide(L)'
;VLLLGSGWQNKFCLEDTICAGAIADQLLSSNNFISESDSSVAAKYLYKSARDNYFGYLKASSHRKRLKKLNLNRDIKYCLTPNQTNVVPTREDNYLILSTS
;
A
#
# COMPACT_ATOMS: atom_id res chain seq x y z
N VAL A 1 -4.83 -14.64 5.49
CA VAL A 1 -4.20 -13.74 4.51
C VAL A 1 -2.96 -13.10 5.13
N LEU A 2 -1.87 -13.08 4.38
CA LEU A 2 -0.63 -12.41 4.76
C LEU A 2 -0.38 -11.26 3.79
N LEU A 3 -0.17 -10.06 4.33
CA LEU A 3 0.20 -8.88 3.56
C LEU A 3 1.66 -8.57 3.88
N LEU A 4 2.54 -8.72 2.88
CA LEU A 4 3.98 -8.56 3.06
C LEU A 4 4.45 -7.29 2.36
N GLY A 5 4.88 -6.31 3.16
CA GLY A 5 5.56 -5.12 2.66
C GLY A 5 7.04 -5.39 2.47
N SER A 6 7.55 -5.08 1.30
CA SER A 6 8.97 -5.36 0.98
C SER A 6 9.93 -4.38 1.66
N GLY A 7 9.48 -3.18 1.94
CA GLY A 7 10.32 -2.14 2.51
C GLY A 7 11.36 -1.60 1.52
N TRP A 8 12.33 -0.89 2.05
CA TRP A 8 13.45 -0.36 1.31
C TRP A 8 14.73 -0.52 2.10
N GLN A 9 15.71 -1.25 1.56
CA GLN A 9 16.99 -1.51 2.22
C GLN A 9 16.83 -2.01 3.66
N ASN A 10 15.95 -2.99 3.85
CA ASN A 10 15.60 -3.58 5.15
C ASN A 10 14.99 -2.59 6.15
N LYS A 11 14.42 -1.48 5.66
CA LYS A 11 13.76 -0.47 6.49
C LYS A 11 12.27 -0.43 6.23
N PHE A 12 11.53 0.01 7.23
CA PHE A 12 10.10 0.24 7.14
C PHE A 12 9.77 1.23 6.03
N CYS A 13 8.75 0.93 5.24
CA CYS A 13 8.24 1.80 4.19
C CYS A 13 6.80 2.18 4.50
N LEU A 14 6.54 3.47 4.62
CA LEU A 14 5.23 3.99 5.00
C LEU A 14 4.18 3.70 3.92
N GLU A 15 4.55 3.81 2.66
CA GLU A 15 3.66 3.54 1.52
C GLU A 15 3.19 2.08 1.50
N ASP A 16 4.10 1.15 1.72
CA ASP A 16 3.78 -0.28 1.79
C ASP A 16 2.78 -0.56 2.91
N THR A 17 2.99 0.06 4.06
CA THR A 17 2.13 -0.13 5.24
C THR A 17 0.74 0.43 5.01
N ILE A 18 0.62 1.58 4.35
CA ILE A 18 -0.67 2.18 4.03
C ILE A 18 -1.44 1.30 3.02
N CYS A 19 -0.75 0.77 2.02
CA CYS A 19 -1.34 -0.16 1.05
C CYS A 19 -1.86 -1.43 1.77
N ALA A 20 -1.05 -2.02 2.60
CA ALA A 20 -1.46 -3.17 3.41
C ALA A 20 -2.65 -2.81 4.32
N GLY A 21 -2.64 -1.62 4.88
CA GLY A 21 -3.72 -1.11 5.72
C GLY A 21 -5.04 -0.96 4.98
N ALA A 22 -5.00 -0.52 3.73
CA ALA A 22 -6.19 -0.41 2.88
C ALA A 22 -6.83 -1.79 2.65
N ILE A 23 -6.01 -2.79 2.37
CA ILE A 23 -6.45 -4.17 2.16
C ILE A 23 -6.99 -4.75 3.48
N ALA A 24 -6.26 -4.56 4.57
CA ALA A 24 -6.66 -5.04 5.89
C ALA A 24 -8.00 -4.43 6.33
N ASP A 25 -8.19 -3.14 6.13
CA ASP A 25 -9.44 -2.46 6.47
C ASP A 25 -10.62 -3.08 5.73
N GLN A 26 -10.45 -3.36 4.46
CA GLN A 26 -11.50 -3.97 3.64
C GLN A 26 -11.80 -5.41 4.07
N LEU A 27 -10.78 -6.20 4.36
CA LEU A 27 -10.96 -7.57 4.86
C LEU A 27 -11.64 -7.59 6.22
N LEU A 28 -11.20 -6.75 7.14
CA LEU A 28 -11.75 -6.70 8.50
C LEU A 28 -13.16 -6.12 8.56
N SER A 29 -13.59 -5.37 7.54
CA SER A 29 -14.95 -4.88 7.41
C SER A 29 -15.92 -5.96 6.99
N SER A 30 -15.42 -7.06 6.44
CA SER A 30 -16.24 -8.21 6.06
C SER A 30 -16.40 -9.13 7.23
N ASN A 31 -17.14 -9.52 7.92
CA ASN A 31 -17.24 -10.40 9.09
C ASN A 31 -16.55 -11.77 8.96
N ASN A 32 -15.79 -11.98 7.89
CA ASN A 32 -15.12 -13.25 7.59
C ASN A 32 -13.66 -13.28 8.02
N PHE A 33 -13.10 -12.15 8.47
CA PHE A 33 -11.71 -12.02 8.84
C PHE A 33 -11.54 -11.34 10.17
N ILE A 34 -10.57 -11.81 10.94
CA ILE A 34 -10.14 -11.18 12.19
C ILE A 34 -8.64 -10.96 12.14
N SER A 35 -8.15 -10.01 12.92
CA SER A 35 -6.72 -9.78 13.06
C SER A 35 -6.31 -9.97 14.52
N GLU A 36 -5.23 -10.71 14.72
CA GLU A 36 -4.61 -10.91 16.04
C GLU A 36 -3.26 -10.21 16.14
N SER A 37 -2.88 -9.39 15.13
CA SER A 37 -1.57 -8.74 15.12
C SER A 37 -1.68 -7.23 15.23
N ASP A 38 -0.80 -6.66 16.05
CA ASP A 38 -0.70 -5.20 16.19
C ASP A 38 -0.29 -4.53 14.90
N SER A 39 0.52 -5.19 14.07
CA SER A 39 0.95 -4.64 12.79
C SER A 39 -0.23 -4.41 11.83
N SER A 40 -1.18 -5.34 11.78
CA SER A 40 -2.38 -5.17 10.97
C SER A 40 -3.26 -4.03 11.46
N VAL A 41 -3.41 -3.91 12.78
CA VAL A 41 -4.18 -2.82 13.40
C VAL A 41 -3.51 -1.48 13.13
N ALA A 42 -2.21 -1.39 13.31
CA ALA A 42 -1.45 -0.17 13.03
C ALA A 42 -1.55 0.24 11.57
N ALA A 43 -1.40 -0.70 10.64
CA ALA A 43 -1.53 -0.44 9.21
C ALA A 43 -2.92 0.09 8.85
N LYS A 44 -3.97 -0.51 9.41
CA LYS A 44 -5.35 -0.05 9.21
C LYS A 44 -5.54 1.41 9.64
N TYR A 45 -5.03 1.79 10.80
CA TYR A 45 -5.18 3.15 11.30
C TYR A 45 -4.32 4.15 10.51
N LEU A 46 -3.13 3.76 10.07
CA LEU A 46 -2.32 4.59 9.17
C LEU A 46 -3.05 4.84 7.85
N TYR A 47 -3.64 3.81 7.26
CA TYR A 47 -4.47 3.96 6.08
C TYR A 47 -5.64 4.92 6.31
N LYS A 48 -6.38 4.77 7.40
CA LYS A 48 -7.52 5.64 7.71
C LYS A 48 -7.10 7.10 7.88
N SER A 49 -5.92 7.35 8.42
CA SER A 49 -5.38 8.70 8.56
C SER A 49 -4.95 9.30 7.22
N ALA A 50 -4.52 8.48 6.29
CA ALA A 50 -3.94 8.92 5.01
C ALA A 50 -4.95 9.00 3.87
N ARG A 51 -6.03 8.23 3.92
CA ARG A 51 -6.91 7.97 2.75
C ARG A 51 -7.55 9.21 2.12
N ASP A 52 -7.75 10.28 2.87
CA ASP A 52 -8.37 11.49 2.34
C ASP A 52 -7.38 12.33 1.52
N ASN A 53 -6.09 12.18 1.77
CA ASN A 53 -5.05 12.89 1.02
C ASN A 53 -3.70 12.16 1.17
N TYR A 54 -3.48 11.12 0.39
CA TYR A 54 -2.23 10.36 0.43
C TYR A 54 -1.02 11.23 0.10
N PHE A 55 -1.15 12.08 -0.90
CA PHE A 55 -0.03 12.91 -1.33
C PHE A 55 0.44 13.85 -0.22
N GLY A 56 -0.49 14.49 0.48
CA GLY A 56 -0.18 15.35 1.62
C GLY A 56 0.32 14.59 2.83
N TYR A 57 -0.33 13.47 3.17
CA TYR A 57 0.03 12.64 4.31
C TYR A 57 1.46 12.09 4.19
N LEU A 58 1.85 11.66 2.98
CA LEU A 58 3.16 11.05 2.72
C LEU A 58 4.26 12.06 2.42
N LYS A 59 4.00 13.35 2.58
CA LYS A 59 4.94 14.42 2.24
C LYS A 59 6.32 14.25 2.90
N ALA A 60 6.36 13.71 4.11
CA ALA A 60 7.60 13.51 4.86
C ALA A 60 8.21 12.11 4.70
N SER A 61 7.60 11.21 3.89
CA SER A 61 8.12 9.86 3.77
C SER A 61 9.51 9.85 3.11
N SER A 62 10.34 8.90 3.54
CA SER A 62 11.69 8.75 3.00
C SER A 62 11.67 8.42 1.51
N HIS A 63 10.75 7.55 1.09
CA HIS A 63 10.62 7.16 -0.31
C HIS A 63 10.26 8.34 -1.20
N ARG A 64 9.31 9.18 -0.76
CA ARG A 64 8.93 10.37 -1.49
C ARG A 64 10.08 11.37 -1.61
N LYS A 65 10.88 11.53 -0.57
CA LYS A 65 12.07 12.39 -0.61
C LYS A 65 13.08 11.91 -1.63
N ARG A 66 13.29 10.59 -1.72
CA ARG A 66 14.17 9.98 -2.74
C ARG A 66 13.67 10.26 -4.15
N LEU A 67 12.37 10.04 -4.40
CA LEU A 67 11.77 10.24 -5.72
C LEU A 67 11.73 11.71 -6.11
N LYS A 68 11.54 12.61 -5.16
CA LYS A 68 11.57 14.05 -5.43
C LYS A 68 12.92 14.51 -5.97
N LYS A 69 14.03 13.97 -5.45
CA LYS A 69 15.37 14.26 -5.93
C LYS A 69 15.58 13.82 -7.39
N LEU A 70 14.77 12.88 -7.87
CA LEU A 70 14.81 12.38 -9.24
C LEU A 70 13.76 13.06 -10.14
N ASN A 71 13.12 14.12 -9.69
CA ASN A 71 12.04 14.83 -10.41
C ASN A 71 10.86 13.94 -10.80
N LEU A 72 10.48 13.01 -9.91
CA LEU A 72 9.39 12.05 -10.16
C LEU A 72 8.07 12.43 -9.47
N ASN A 73 7.85 13.70 -9.16
CA ASN A 73 6.62 14.15 -8.48
C ASN A 73 5.34 13.77 -9.23
N ARG A 74 5.36 13.82 -10.55
CA ARG A 74 4.21 13.43 -11.38
C ARG A 74 3.90 11.95 -11.23
N ASP A 75 4.93 11.12 -11.23
CA ASP A 75 4.79 9.68 -11.02
C ASP A 75 4.30 9.35 -9.62
N ILE A 76 4.79 10.09 -8.62
CA ILE A 76 4.33 9.95 -7.24
C ILE A 76 2.83 10.21 -7.14
N LYS A 77 2.35 11.30 -7.73
CA LYS A 77 0.91 11.62 -7.72
C LYS A 77 0.08 10.54 -8.37
N TYR A 78 0.54 10.01 -9.50
CA TYR A 78 -0.13 8.92 -10.18
C TYR A 78 -0.19 7.67 -9.30
N CYS A 79 0.94 7.28 -8.71
CA CYS A 79 1.03 6.08 -7.87
C CYS A 79 0.18 6.19 -6.59
N LEU A 80 -0.04 7.40 -6.09
CA LEU A 80 -0.87 7.64 -4.92
C LEU A 80 -2.35 7.88 -5.25
N THR A 81 -2.73 7.74 -6.50
CA THR A 81 -4.13 7.83 -6.93
C THR A 81 -4.71 6.42 -7.01
N PRO A 82 -5.62 6.03 -6.12
CA PRO A 82 -6.17 4.67 -6.11
C PRO A 82 -7.09 4.40 -7.28
N ASN A 83 -7.30 3.10 -7.55
CA ASN A 83 -8.31 2.62 -8.51
C ASN A 83 -8.05 3.05 -9.95
N GLN A 84 -6.78 3.10 -10.37
CA GLN A 84 -6.40 3.45 -11.74
C GLN A 84 -6.52 2.29 -12.73
N THR A 85 -6.67 1.08 -12.25
CA THR A 85 -6.72 -0.12 -13.09
C THR A 85 -7.59 -1.19 -12.44
N ASN A 86 -8.16 -2.06 -13.27
CA ASN A 86 -8.87 -3.26 -12.82
C ASN A 86 -7.98 -4.51 -12.86
N VAL A 87 -6.70 -4.35 -13.18
CA VAL A 87 -5.77 -5.45 -13.30
C VAL A 87 -5.25 -5.86 -11.93
N VAL A 88 -5.39 -7.14 -11.61
CA VAL A 88 -4.79 -7.73 -10.42
C VAL A 88 -3.79 -8.79 -10.88
N PRO A 89 -2.48 -8.49 -10.84
CA PRO A 89 -1.48 -9.47 -11.23
C PRO A 89 -1.38 -10.57 -10.19
N THR A 90 -1.30 -11.81 -10.66
CA THR A 90 -1.06 -12.96 -9.80
C THR A 90 0.16 -13.71 -10.30
N ARG A 91 0.85 -14.36 -9.37
CA ARG A 91 2.03 -15.16 -9.71
C ARG A 91 1.61 -16.58 -10.09
N GLU A 92 2.10 -17.04 -11.24
CA GLU A 92 2.03 -18.42 -11.65
C GLU A 92 3.43 -18.85 -12.09
N ASP A 93 4.04 -19.80 -11.39
CA ASP A 93 5.44 -20.18 -11.54
C ASP A 93 6.37 -18.96 -11.44
N ASN A 94 7.08 -18.61 -12.51
CA ASN A 94 8.00 -17.47 -12.55
C ASN A 94 7.40 -16.26 -13.30
N TYR A 95 6.12 -16.28 -13.60
CA TYR A 95 5.44 -15.23 -14.37
C TYR A 95 4.38 -14.52 -13.55
N LEU A 96 4.15 -13.27 -13.88
CA LEU A 96 2.97 -12.54 -13.44
C LEU A 96 1.92 -12.63 -14.55
N ILE A 97 0.73 -13.04 -14.19
CA ILE A 97 -0.39 -13.18 -15.11
C ILE A 97 -1.55 -12.32 -14.67
N LEU A 98 -2.46 -12.04 -15.60
CA LEU A 98 -3.70 -11.37 -15.27
C LEU A 98 -4.62 -12.31 -14.51
N SER A 99 -5.11 -11.85 -13.36
CA SER A 99 -6.19 -12.55 -12.69
C SER A 99 -7.51 -12.05 -13.24
N THR A 100 -8.30 -12.97 -13.76
CA THR A 100 -9.67 -12.71 -14.22
C THR A 100 -10.64 -13.19 -13.14
N SER A 101 -10.85 -12.38 -12.16
CA SER A 101 -11.88 -12.71 -11.17
C SER A 101 -13.11 -11.84 -11.36
#